data_c9366278b89b884660c3a81df026fbf2
#
_entry.id   c9366278b89b884660c3a81df026fbf2
#
_cell.length_a   1.000
_cell.length_b   1.000
_cell.length_c   1.000
_cell.angle_alpha   90.00
_cell.angle_beta   90.00
_cell.angle_gamma   90.00
#
_symmetry.space_group_name_H-M   'P 1'
#
loop_
_entity.id
_entity.type
_entity.pdbx_description
1 polymer ?
#
loop_
_entity_poly.entity_id
_entity_poly.type
_entity_poly.pdbx_seq_one_letter_code
_entity_poly.pdbx_strand_id
1 'polypeptide(L)'
;MSAILNRRIFLKLIVAGSISGMLTSLIGCRRRCSWEDLDIVSRDAWGAVSPDVEGSVEGVYDAVANPGGWYVYPQSLAEVLNTIVVHHSALPLSDGPLEIQAKHLSTQRYADIAYHFVIDAAGEIYAGRDLQVRGAHTGGHNTGTVGIVLLGNFEETVPFEAQLDSLKQLACSLRDTYGITHLAGHRDFQPEVTVCPGENLETLLPGLAKELRLEFGIGGYVGPPVP
;
A
#
# COMPACT_ATOMS: atom_id res chain seq x y z
N MET A 1 53.90 -61.03 -34.89
CA MET A 1 53.09 -62.24 -34.82
C MET A 1 51.65 -61.80 -34.47
N SER A 2 50.86 -61.79 -35.51
CA SER A 2 49.71 -62.64 -35.79
C SER A 2 48.53 -62.31 -34.90
N ALA A 3 47.55 -61.58 -35.41
CA ALA A 3 46.28 -61.99 -35.98
C ALA A 3 45.25 -62.19 -34.82
N ILE A 4 44.03 -61.82 -34.88
CA ILE A 4 42.96 -62.14 -35.81
C ILE A 4 41.76 -61.23 -35.50
N LEU A 5 41.14 -60.74 -36.55
CA LEU A 5 39.86 -60.12 -36.73
C LEU A 5 38.69 -61.00 -36.19
N ASN A 6 37.72 -60.42 -35.50
CA ASN A 6 36.42 -61.04 -35.56
C ASN A 6 35.26 -59.96 -35.52
N ARG A 7 34.62 -59.89 -36.65
CA ARG A 7 33.37 -59.17 -36.88
C ARG A 7 32.24 -59.88 -36.14
N ARG A 8 31.47 -59.15 -35.35
CA ARG A 8 30.09 -59.52 -35.05
C ARG A 8 29.15 -58.36 -35.22
N ILE A 9 28.26 -58.54 -36.15
CA ILE A 9 27.07 -57.77 -36.48
C ILE A 9 26.23 -57.62 -35.23
N PHE A 10 25.84 -56.39 -34.87
CA PHE A 10 24.78 -56.19 -33.92
C PHE A 10 23.63 -55.40 -34.53
N LEU A 11 22.49 -56.04 -34.46
CA LEU A 11 21.15 -55.65 -34.89
C LEU A 11 20.82 -54.24 -34.40
N LYS A 12 20.24 -53.43 -35.29
CA LYS A 12 19.50 -52.22 -34.96
C LYS A 12 18.21 -52.56 -34.29
N LEU A 13 18.06 -52.32 -33.00
CA LEU A 13 16.78 -52.18 -32.35
C LEU A 13 16.39 -50.73 -32.34
N ILE A 14 15.38 -50.36 -33.13
CA ILE A 14 14.70 -49.07 -33.05
C ILE A 14 13.73 -49.16 -31.89
N VAL A 15 14.05 -48.54 -30.77
CA VAL A 15 13.10 -48.32 -29.69
C VAL A 15 12.49 -46.96 -29.97
N ALA A 16 11.23 -46.93 -30.38
CA ALA A 16 10.40 -45.74 -30.42
C ALA A 16 10.07 -45.32 -28.98
N GLY A 17 10.92 -44.47 -28.45
CA GLY A 17 10.65 -43.80 -27.18
C GLY A 17 9.69 -42.64 -27.38
N SER A 18 8.44 -42.82 -26.94
CA SER A 18 7.46 -41.76 -26.82
C SER A 18 7.99 -40.71 -25.88
N ILE A 19 8.37 -39.52 -26.40
CA ILE A 19 8.65 -38.35 -25.61
C ILE A 19 7.31 -37.81 -25.12
N SER A 20 6.86 -38.32 -23.97
CA SER A 20 5.81 -37.67 -23.20
C SER A 20 6.40 -36.35 -22.66
N GLY A 21 6.15 -35.27 -23.38
CA GLY A 21 6.49 -33.93 -22.92
C GLY A 21 5.70 -33.63 -21.66
N MET A 22 6.36 -33.82 -20.52
CA MET A 22 5.90 -33.24 -19.26
C MET A 22 5.99 -31.72 -19.42
N LEU A 23 4.89 -31.10 -19.81
CA LEU A 23 4.69 -29.67 -19.58
C LEU A 23 4.70 -29.50 -18.06
N THR A 24 5.87 -29.28 -17.48
CA THR A 24 5.98 -28.71 -16.13
C THR A 24 5.40 -27.31 -16.23
N SER A 25 4.13 -27.21 -15.93
CA SER A 25 3.48 -25.95 -15.60
C SER A 25 4.31 -25.31 -14.49
N LEU A 26 5.13 -24.32 -14.86
CA LEU A 26 5.74 -23.39 -13.93
C LEU A 26 4.61 -22.54 -13.36
N ILE A 27 3.79 -23.14 -12.50
CA ILE A 27 3.00 -22.39 -11.53
C ILE A 27 4.06 -21.83 -10.58
N GLY A 28 4.59 -20.67 -10.94
CA GLY A 28 5.41 -19.87 -10.04
C GLY A 28 4.62 -19.73 -8.75
N CYS A 29 5.07 -20.37 -7.69
CA CYS A 29 4.53 -20.19 -6.35
C CYS A 29 4.73 -18.70 -6.04
N ARG A 30 3.70 -17.88 -6.28
CA ARG A 30 3.72 -16.47 -5.99
C ARG A 30 3.68 -16.35 -4.49
N ARG A 31 4.78 -15.93 -3.91
CA ARG A 31 4.81 -15.51 -2.52
C ARG A 31 3.70 -14.48 -2.35
N ARG A 32 2.69 -14.80 -1.54
CA ARG A 32 1.73 -13.82 -1.07
C ARG A 32 2.49 -12.87 -0.17
N CYS A 33 2.21 -11.59 -0.29
CA CYS A 33 2.71 -10.64 0.67
C CYS A 33 1.95 -10.84 1.98
N SER A 34 2.67 -10.91 3.08
CA SER A 34 2.10 -11.16 4.40
C SER A 34 2.42 -10.00 5.35
N TRP A 35 1.50 -9.70 6.25
CA TRP A 35 1.75 -8.78 7.37
C TRP A 35 2.92 -9.24 8.24
N GLU A 36 3.14 -10.54 8.35
CA GLU A 36 4.21 -11.13 9.13
C GLU A 36 5.61 -10.83 8.55
N ASP A 37 5.66 -10.49 7.26
CA ASP A 37 6.90 -10.10 6.57
C ASP A 37 7.21 -8.59 6.72
N LEU A 38 6.30 -7.80 7.33
CA LEU A 38 6.46 -6.37 7.53
C LEU A 38 6.93 -6.06 8.96
N ASP A 39 7.99 -5.29 9.06
CA ASP A 39 8.41 -4.69 10.33
C ASP A 39 7.72 -3.31 10.45
N ILE A 40 6.66 -3.24 11.26
CA ILE A 40 5.88 -2.03 11.44
C ILE A 40 6.09 -1.52 12.87
N VAL A 41 6.67 -0.34 12.98
CA VAL A 41 6.85 0.35 14.25
C VAL A 41 5.48 0.70 14.83
N SER A 42 5.19 0.16 16.00
CA SER A 42 3.90 0.38 16.66
C SER A 42 3.73 1.83 17.12
N ARG A 43 2.48 2.25 17.32
CA ARG A 43 2.15 3.58 17.83
C ARG A 43 2.84 3.88 19.17
N ASP A 44 2.87 2.93 20.08
CA ASP A 44 3.53 3.08 21.37
C ASP A 44 5.05 3.27 21.23
N ALA A 45 5.66 2.58 20.26
CA ALA A 45 7.11 2.64 20.05
C ALA A 45 7.57 4.02 19.53
N TRP A 46 6.78 4.71 18.70
CA TRP A 46 7.10 6.05 18.24
C TRP A 46 6.50 7.19 19.10
N GLY A 47 5.81 6.84 20.20
CA GLY A 47 5.31 7.81 21.16
C GLY A 47 4.01 8.51 20.77
N ALA A 48 3.15 7.85 19.97
CA ALA A 48 1.85 8.39 19.61
C ALA A 48 0.99 8.74 20.83
N VAL A 49 0.33 9.88 20.79
CA VAL A 49 -0.71 10.19 21.77
C VAL A 49 -2.03 9.53 21.36
N SER A 50 -2.91 9.31 22.34
CA SER A 50 -4.25 8.78 22.10
C SER A 50 -5.08 9.77 21.27
N PRO A 51 -6.04 9.29 20.45
CA PRO A 51 -6.96 10.15 19.71
C PRO A 51 -7.78 11.04 20.64
N ASP A 52 -7.92 12.31 20.26
CA ASP A 52 -8.83 13.28 20.94
C ASP A 52 -10.08 13.49 20.10
N VAL A 53 -11.03 12.57 20.21
CA VAL A 53 -12.28 12.60 19.45
C VAL A 53 -13.19 13.75 19.89
N GLU A 54 -13.24 14.04 21.19
CA GLU A 54 -14.16 15.04 21.73
C GLU A 54 -13.67 16.49 21.50
N GLY A 55 -12.35 16.72 21.59
CA GLY A 55 -11.75 18.05 21.39
C GLY A 55 -11.48 18.40 19.92
N SER A 56 -11.65 17.47 19.01
CA SER A 56 -11.33 17.63 17.59
C SER A 56 -12.50 18.13 16.75
N VAL A 57 -12.21 18.62 15.53
CA VAL A 57 -13.25 18.94 14.54
C VAL A 57 -13.87 17.69 13.93
N GLU A 58 -13.20 16.54 14.05
CA GLU A 58 -13.78 15.27 13.64
C GLU A 58 -14.95 14.85 14.53
N GLY A 59 -14.87 15.08 15.84
CA GLY A 59 -15.96 14.76 16.78
C GLY A 59 -16.51 13.35 16.62
N VAL A 60 -17.64 13.08 17.25
CA VAL A 60 -18.34 11.80 17.07
C VAL A 60 -19.04 11.78 15.71
N TYR A 61 -18.93 10.66 15.01
CA TYR A 61 -19.58 10.48 13.71
C TYR A 61 -21.10 10.48 13.85
N ASP A 62 -21.74 11.29 13.03
CA ASP A 62 -23.18 11.29 12.80
C ASP A 62 -23.43 11.51 11.30
N ALA A 63 -24.20 10.61 10.65
CA ALA A 63 -24.40 10.62 9.22
C ALA A 63 -25.04 11.92 8.68
N VAL A 64 -25.76 12.64 9.52
CA VAL A 64 -26.49 13.88 9.15
C VAL A 64 -25.77 15.12 9.69
N ALA A 65 -25.47 15.13 11.00
CA ALA A 65 -24.92 16.29 11.68
C ALA A 65 -23.39 16.39 11.55
N ASN A 66 -22.68 15.27 11.52
CA ASN A 66 -21.22 15.23 11.40
C ASN A 66 -20.74 14.04 10.53
N PRO A 67 -21.03 14.03 9.23
CA PRO A 67 -20.63 12.94 8.33
C PRO A 67 -19.10 12.84 8.19
N GLY A 68 -18.34 13.88 8.55
CA GLY A 68 -16.88 13.91 8.58
C GLY A 68 -16.26 13.44 9.89
N GLY A 69 -17.05 13.07 10.90
CA GLY A 69 -16.58 12.74 12.23
C GLY A 69 -15.73 11.48 12.32
N TRP A 70 -15.19 11.25 13.52
CA TRP A 70 -14.46 10.02 13.83
C TRP A 70 -15.38 8.82 13.63
N TYR A 71 -15.05 7.97 12.65
CA TYR A 71 -15.90 6.86 12.24
C TYR A 71 -15.13 5.55 12.32
N VAL A 72 -15.65 4.63 13.12
CA VAL A 72 -15.12 3.26 13.23
C VAL A 72 -15.99 2.37 12.37
N TYR A 73 -15.38 1.68 11.41
CA TYR A 73 -16.10 0.78 10.51
C TYR A 73 -16.68 -0.41 11.27
N PRO A 74 -18.01 -0.61 11.24
CA PRO A 74 -18.64 -1.77 11.86
C PRO A 74 -18.51 -3.04 11.00
N GLN A 75 -18.19 -2.87 9.70
CA GLN A 75 -18.04 -3.95 8.75
C GLN A 75 -16.62 -4.54 8.80
N SER A 76 -16.40 -5.68 8.15
CA SER A 76 -15.06 -6.19 7.92
C SER A 76 -14.29 -5.26 6.97
N LEU A 77 -12.98 -5.10 7.19
CA LEU A 77 -12.16 -4.22 6.36
C LEU A 77 -12.11 -4.67 4.89
N ALA A 78 -12.25 -5.96 4.62
CA ALA A 78 -12.33 -6.48 3.25
C ALA A 78 -13.60 -6.06 2.50
N GLU A 79 -14.64 -5.66 3.21
CA GLU A 79 -15.88 -5.13 2.61
C GLU A 79 -15.84 -3.62 2.41
N VAL A 80 -14.95 -2.94 3.13
CA VAL A 80 -14.88 -1.48 3.17
C VAL A 80 -13.73 -0.94 2.33
N LEU A 81 -12.51 -1.48 2.53
CA LEU A 81 -11.30 -0.93 1.92
C LEU A 81 -11.19 -1.32 0.45
N ASN A 82 -11.00 -0.35 -0.43
CA ASN A 82 -10.88 -0.58 -1.86
C ASN A 82 -9.72 0.15 -2.54
N THR A 83 -9.18 1.22 -1.92
CA THR A 83 -8.18 2.08 -2.56
C THR A 83 -7.07 2.46 -1.58
N ILE A 84 -5.83 2.37 -2.05
CA ILE A 84 -4.67 2.96 -1.37
C ILE A 84 -4.47 4.35 -1.95
N VAL A 85 -4.38 5.37 -1.09
CA VAL A 85 -4.06 6.74 -1.46
C VAL A 85 -2.67 7.09 -0.95
N VAL A 86 -1.78 7.42 -1.87
CA VAL A 86 -0.40 7.77 -1.58
C VAL A 86 -0.25 9.28 -1.41
N HIS A 87 0.48 9.67 -0.38
CA HIS A 87 0.75 11.06 -0.03
C HIS A 87 2.24 11.33 0.15
N HIS A 88 2.63 12.58 0.11
CA HIS A 88 3.87 13.07 0.70
C HIS A 88 3.58 13.94 1.92
N SER A 89 4.55 14.03 2.83
CA SER A 89 4.39 14.89 4.01
C SER A 89 4.60 16.37 3.71
N ALA A 90 5.35 16.69 2.66
CA ALA A 90 5.88 18.01 2.37
C ALA A 90 6.57 18.66 3.59
N LEU A 91 7.14 17.84 4.47
CA LEU A 91 7.87 18.23 5.68
C LEU A 91 9.36 17.89 5.52
N PRO A 92 10.24 18.48 6.35
CA PRO A 92 11.63 18.08 6.43
C PRO A 92 11.78 16.59 6.70
N LEU A 93 12.83 15.95 6.16
CA LEU A 93 13.13 14.54 6.39
C LEU A 93 13.52 14.22 7.86
N SER A 94 13.79 15.24 8.66
CA SER A 94 14.02 15.10 10.11
C SER A 94 12.74 14.87 10.91
N ASP A 95 11.60 15.19 10.31
CA ASP A 95 10.30 15.03 10.95
C ASP A 95 9.83 13.58 10.79
N GLY A 96 9.08 13.11 11.77
CA GLY A 96 8.58 11.75 11.81
C GLY A 96 7.06 11.69 12.01
N PRO A 97 6.52 10.51 12.33
CA PRO A 97 5.09 10.36 12.61
C PRO A 97 4.61 11.21 13.77
N LEU A 98 5.49 11.49 14.77
CA LEU A 98 5.15 12.31 15.94
C LEU A 98 4.89 13.77 15.55
N GLU A 99 5.73 14.36 14.70
CA GLU A 99 5.58 15.72 14.21
C GLU A 99 4.34 15.86 13.32
N ILE A 100 4.07 14.84 12.49
CA ILE A 100 2.83 14.80 11.69
C ILE A 100 1.61 14.75 12.60
N GLN A 101 1.58 13.86 13.60
CA GLN A 101 0.47 13.77 14.53
C GLN A 101 0.28 15.10 15.29
N ALA A 102 1.36 15.67 15.81
CA ALA A 102 1.30 16.94 16.53
C ALA A 102 0.71 18.07 15.67
N LYS A 103 1.10 18.16 14.39
CA LYS A 103 0.52 19.10 13.44
C LYS A 103 -0.96 18.86 13.17
N HIS A 104 -1.36 17.61 12.99
CA HIS A 104 -2.75 17.23 12.76
C HIS A 104 -3.64 17.58 13.95
N LEU A 105 -3.18 17.28 15.16
CA LEU A 105 -3.92 17.61 16.39
C LEU A 105 -4.00 19.12 16.63
N SER A 106 -2.86 19.84 16.52
CA SER A 106 -2.79 21.25 16.92
C SER A 106 -3.30 22.22 15.86
N THR A 107 -2.97 21.98 14.58
CA THR A 107 -3.24 22.91 13.47
C THR A 107 -4.53 22.56 12.74
N GLN A 108 -4.68 21.30 12.34
CA GLN A 108 -5.87 20.81 11.66
C GLN A 108 -7.02 20.51 12.64
N ARG A 109 -6.71 20.35 13.93
CA ARG A 109 -7.65 19.95 14.96
C ARG A 109 -8.33 18.60 14.66
N TYR A 110 -7.58 17.69 13.99
CA TYR A 110 -8.03 16.33 13.82
C TYR A 110 -7.96 15.55 15.14
N ALA A 111 -8.69 14.45 15.22
CA ALA A 111 -8.69 13.59 16.39
C ALA A 111 -7.36 12.83 16.56
N ASP A 112 -6.63 12.61 15.46
CA ASP A 112 -5.39 11.82 15.43
C ASP A 112 -4.60 12.14 14.16
N ILE A 113 -3.45 11.47 13.99
CA ILE A 113 -2.77 11.42 12.70
C ILE A 113 -3.78 11.01 11.60
N ALA A 114 -3.73 11.68 10.46
CA ALA A 114 -4.72 11.48 9.39
C ALA A 114 -4.50 10.21 8.57
N TYR A 115 -3.23 9.75 8.51
CA TYR A 115 -2.78 8.62 7.70
C TYR A 115 -2.80 7.31 8.48
N HIS A 116 -2.98 6.19 7.78
CA HIS A 116 -2.92 4.86 8.38
C HIS A 116 -1.48 4.36 8.52
N PHE A 117 -0.60 4.77 7.61
CA PHE A 117 0.82 4.45 7.66
C PHE A 117 1.69 5.63 7.28
N VAL A 118 2.87 5.70 7.87
CA VAL A 118 3.94 6.63 7.53
C VAL A 118 5.16 5.81 7.11
N ILE A 119 5.86 6.24 6.05
CA ILE A 119 7.10 5.61 5.59
C ILE A 119 8.19 6.67 5.57
N ASP A 120 9.25 6.48 6.36
CA ASP A 120 10.36 7.41 6.43
C ASP A 120 11.38 7.22 5.30
N ALA A 121 12.40 8.07 5.25
CA ALA A 121 13.44 8.05 4.22
C ALA A 121 14.29 6.75 4.22
N ALA A 122 14.35 6.05 5.34
CA ALA A 122 15.04 4.77 5.46
C ALA A 122 14.16 3.58 5.03
N GLY A 123 12.87 3.84 4.77
CA GLY A 123 11.88 2.82 4.44
C GLY A 123 11.24 2.19 5.69
N GLU A 124 11.46 2.74 6.87
CA GLU A 124 10.80 2.25 8.08
C GLU A 124 9.31 2.59 8.02
N ILE A 125 8.46 1.60 8.33
CA ILE A 125 7.00 1.74 8.28
C ILE A 125 6.48 1.95 9.69
N TYR A 126 5.71 3.00 9.90
CA TYR A 126 5.09 3.34 11.18
C TYR A 126 3.58 3.19 11.11
N ALA A 127 3.00 2.53 12.10
CA ALA A 127 1.55 2.48 12.27
C ALA A 127 1.02 3.87 12.64
N GLY A 128 0.08 4.37 11.87
CA GLY A 128 -0.63 5.61 12.13
C GLY A 128 -2.01 5.37 12.73
N ARG A 129 -3.05 5.93 12.11
CA ARG A 129 -4.46 5.68 12.48
C ARG A 129 -4.80 4.21 12.22
N ASP A 130 -5.58 3.61 13.11
CA ASP A 130 -6.03 2.23 12.94
C ASP A 130 -6.82 2.06 11.64
N LEU A 131 -6.61 0.96 10.92
CA LEU A 131 -7.33 0.66 9.68
C LEU A 131 -8.84 0.54 9.87
N GLN A 132 -9.30 0.16 11.09
CA GLN A 132 -10.71 0.12 11.43
C GLN A 132 -11.33 1.51 11.53
N VAL A 133 -10.53 2.57 11.52
CA VAL A 133 -10.97 3.95 11.63
C VAL A 133 -10.78 4.66 10.30
N ARG A 134 -11.81 5.36 9.85
CA ARG A 134 -11.73 6.19 8.65
C ARG A 134 -10.60 7.23 8.78
N GLY A 135 -9.78 7.35 7.75
CA GLY A 135 -8.73 8.36 7.67
C GLY A 135 -9.26 9.79 7.59
N ALA A 136 -8.34 10.76 7.64
CA ALA A 136 -8.63 12.18 7.43
C ALA A 136 -7.64 12.81 6.44
N HIS A 137 -7.23 12.06 5.42
CA HIS A 137 -6.13 12.39 4.52
C HIS A 137 -6.56 12.83 3.11
N THR A 138 -7.81 12.54 2.71
CA THR A 138 -8.33 12.89 1.37
C THR A 138 -9.77 13.41 1.53
N GLY A 139 -9.91 14.70 1.64
CA GLY A 139 -11.22 15.34 1.95
C GLY A 139 -12.33 14.86 1.01
N GLY A 140 -13.46 14.39 1.59
CA GLY A 140 -14.58 13.82 0.85
C GLY A 140 -14.39 12.39 0.35
N HIS A 141 -13.18 11.81 0.42
CA HIS A 141 -12.86 10.49 -0.14
C HIS A 141 -12.11 9.58 0.85
N ASN A 142 -12.27 9.82 2.15
CA ASN A 142 -11.61 9.03 3.18
C ASN A 142 -12.25 7.67 3.43
N THR A 143 -13.55 7.52 3.18
CA THR A 143 -14.27 6.26 3.40
C THR A 143 -13.81 5.19 2.41
N GLY A 144 -13.36 4.03 2.92
CA GLY A 144 -12.87 2.94 2.08
C GLY A 144 -11.46 3.13 1.52
N THR A 145 -10.74 4.17 1.95
CA THR A 145 -9.35 4.40 1.53
C THR A 145 -8.35 4.17 2.65
N VAL A 146 -7.16 3.70 2.27
CA VAL A 146 -6.00 3.59 3.15
C VAL A 146 -5.00 4.67 2.77
N GLY A 147 -4.79 5.66 3.62
CA GLY A 147 -3.78 6.70 3.40
C GLY A 147 -2.40 6.24 3.83
N ILE A 148 -1.44 6.30 2.90
CA ILE A 148 -0.02 6.04 3.16
C ILE A 148 0.75 7.31 2.82
N VAL A 149 1.49 7.86 3.78
CA VAL A 149 2.33 9.04 3.57
C VAL A 149 3.81 8.66 3.56
N LEU A 150 4.55 9.13 2.55
CA LEU A 150 6.00 9.05 2.51
C LEU A 150 6.58 10.39 3.02
N LEU A 151 7.58 10.32 3.91
CA LEU A 151 8.25 11.53 4.42
C LEU A 151 9.11 12.17 3.33
N GLY A 152 8.92 13.44 3.11
CA GLY A 152 9.65 14.26 2.13
C GLY A 152 8.74 15.17 1.32
N ASN A 153 9.37 16.04 0.51
CA ASN A 153 8.70 16.90 -0.45
C ASN A 153 9.04 16.43 -1.88
N PHE A 154 8.16 15.67 -2.50
CA PHE A 154 8.41 15.09 -3.82
C PHE A 154 7.99 16.00 -4.99
N GLU A 155 7.69 17.25 -4.73
CA GLU A 155 7.78 18.31 -5.73
C GLU A 155 9.24 18.70 -5.98
N GLU A 156 10.11 18.60 -4.96
CA GLU A 156 11.50 19.07 -4.98
C GLU A 156 12.51 17.91 -5.12
N THR A 157 12.19 16.75 -4.54
CA THR A 157 13.09 15.59 -4.49
C THR A 157 12.42 14.35 -5.05
N VAL A 158 13.20 13.31 -5.33
CA VAL A 158 12.67 11.98 -5.67
C VAL A 158 12.56 11.14 -4.41
N PRO A 159 11.58 10.21 -4.32
CA PRO A 159 11.52 9.24 -3.24
C PRO A 159 12.77 8.36 -3.20
N PHE A 160 13.19 7.96 -2.01
CA PHE A 160 14.25 6.98 -1.85
C PHE A 160 13.78 5.59 -2.27
N GLU A 161 14.69 4.77 -2.79
CA GLU A 161 14.39 3.39 -3.19
C GLU A 161 13.79 2.59 -2.02
N ALA A 162 14.35 2.75 -0.81
CA ALA A 162 13.85 2.10 0.40
C ALA A 162 12.38 2.47 0.71
N GLN A 163 11.98 3.73 0.49
CA GLN A 163 10.58 4.14 0.65
C GLN A 163 9.66 3.45 -0.36
N LEU A 164 10.09 3.38 -1.62
CA LEU A 164 9.32 2.74 -2.69
C LEU A 164 9.20 1.23 -2.45
N ASP A 165 10.25 0.58 -1.97
CA ASP A 165 10.22 -0.86 -1.65
C ASP A 165 9.29 -1.14 -0.47
N SER A 166 9.31 -0.32 0.58
CA SER A 166 8.38 -0.43 1.70
C SER A 166 6.94 -0.15 1.28
N LEU A 167 6.72 0.86 0.44
CA LEU A 167 5.39 1.14 -0.13
C LEU A 167 4.86 -0.06 -0.92
N LYS A 168 5.71 -0.71 -1.75
CA LYS A 168 5.33 -1.91 -2.50
C LYS A 168 4.95 -3.07 -1.58
N GLN A 169 5.77 -3.36 -0.57
CA GLN A 169 5.52 -4.45 0.36
C GLN A 169 4.23 -4.23 1.15
N LEU A 170 4.04 -3.02 1.68
CA LEU A 170 2.84 -2.64 2.41
C LEU A 170 1.58 -2.70 1.52
N ALA A 171 1.62 -2.11 0.34
CA ALA A 171 0.50 -2.12 -0.60
C ALA A 171 0.15 -3.54 -1.08
N CYS A 172 1.16 -4.39 -1.29
CA CYS A 172 0.95 -5.80 -1.61
C CYS A 172 0.25 -6.54 -0.47
N SER A 173 0.66 -6.32 0.79
CA SER A 173 0.05 -6.96 1.97
C SER A 173 -1.39 -6.48 2.18
N LEU A 174 -1.65 -5.19 2.00
CA LEU A 174 -3.00 -4.61 2.04
C LEU A 174 -3.91 -5.20 0.96
N ARG A 175 -3.44 -5.27 -0.29
CA ARG A 175 -4.16 -5.90 -1.39
C ARG A 175 -4.50 -7.37 -1.10
N ASP A 176 -3.51 -8.15 -0.68
CA ASP A 176 -3.68 -9.61 -0.50
C ASP A 176 -4.55 -9.93 0.72
N THR A 177 -4.58 -9.06 1.73
CA THR A 177 -5.35 -9.25 2.95
C THR A 177 -6.79 -8.74 2.82
N TYR A 178 -6.98 -7.57 2.23
CA TYR A 178 -8.29 -6.91 2.21
C TYR A 178 -8.94 -6.85 0.83
N GLY A 179 -8.27 -7.34 -0.21
CA GLY A 179 -8.83 -7.32 -1.56
C GLY A 179 -8.84 -5.93 -2.20
N ILE A 180 -7.98 -5.03 -1.76
CA ILE A 180 -7.85 -3.68 -2.33
C ILE A 180 -7.55 -3.78 -3.82
N THR A 181 -8.22 -2.96 -4.61
CA THR A 181 -8.19 -3.01 -6.07
C THR A 181 -7.52 -1.82 -6.73
N HIS A 182 -7.42 -0.68 -6.04
CA HIS A 182 -6.93 0.58 -6.63
C HIS A 182 -5.76 1.18 -5.83
N LEU A 183 -4.91 1.91 -6.55
CA LEU A 183 -3.85 2.77 -6.01
C LEU A 183 -3.91 4.11 -6.73
N ALA A 184 -3.91 5.20 -5.97
CA ALA A 184 -3.99 6.56 -6.49
C ALA A 184 -3.08 7.51 -5.72
N GLY A 185 -2.71 8.62 -6.31
CA GLY A 185 -2.17 9.78 -5.60
C GLY A 185 -3.30 10.63 -5.00
N HIS A 186 -2.98 11.44 -4.01
CA HIS A 186 -3.97 12.36 -3.44
C HIS A 186 -4.55 13.31 -4.49
N ARG A 187 -3.72 13.81 -5.42
CA ARG A 187 -4.15 14.72 -6.48
C ARG A 187 -5.14 14.10 -7.46
N ASP A 188 -5.16 12.78 -7.62
CA ASP A 188 -6.13 12.12 -8.48
C ASP A 188 -7.58 12.35 -8.03
N PHE A 189 -7.78 12.48 -6.72
CA PHE A 189 -9.08 12.82 -6.12
C PHE A 189 -9.38 14.32 -6.14
N GLN A 190 -8.34 15.17 -6.07
CA GLN A 190 -8.46 16.61 -5.91
C GLN A 190 -7.44 17.35 -6.80
N PRO A 191 -7.52 17.22 -8.13
CA PRO A 191 -6.44 17.64 -9.06
C PRO A 191 -6.14 19.14 -9.06
N GLU A 192 -7.11 19.99 -8.72
CA GLU A 192 -6.93 21.45 -8.69
C GLU A 192 -6.72 22.00 -7.27
N VAL A 193 -6.71 21.12 -6.26
CA VAL A 193 -6.66 21.50 -4.84
C VAL A 193 -5.29 21.22 -4.24
N THR A 194 -4.63 20.14 -4.69
CA THR A 194 -3.37 19.70 -4.11
C THR A 194 -2.37 19.19 -5.16
N VAL A 195 -1.08 19.41 -4.90
CA VAL A 195 0.03 18.81 -5.67
C VAL A 195 0.48 17.47 -5.06
N CYS A 196 -0.03 17.11 -3.88
CA CYS A 196 0.30 15.85 -3.21
C CYS A 196 -0.08 14.65 -4.09
N PRO A 197 0.79 13.64 -4.25
CA PRO A 197 1.99 13.33 -3.49
C PRO A 197 3.30 13.95 -4.01
N GLY A 198 3.24 14.94 -4.88
CA GLY A 198 4.38 15.56 -5.54
C GLY A 198 4.69 14.89 -6.89
N GLU A 199 5.10 15.69 -7.88
CA GLU A 199 5.28 15.25 -9.28
C GLU A 199 6.22 14.05 -9.40
N ASN A 200 7.33 14.07 -8.65
CA ASN A 200 8.33 13.01 -8.72
C ASN A 200 7.83 11.66 -8.16
N LEU A 201 6.91 11.65 -7.20
CA LEU A 201 6.30 10.41 -6.71
C LEU A 201 5.10 10.02 -7.58
N GLU A 202 4.28 10.97 -7.98
CA GLU A 202 3.08 10.73 -8.79
C GLU A 202 3.41 9.99 -10.09
N THR A 203 4.46 10.41 -10.79
CA THR A 203 4.88 9.76 -12.05
C THR A 203 5.30 8.30 -11.91
N LEU A 204 5.62 7.85 -10.69
CA LEU A 204 5.97 6.46 -10.40
C LEU A 204 4.75 5.58 -10.10
N LEU A 205 3.65 6.16 -9.63
CA LEU A 205 2.48 5.41 -9.15
C LEU A 205 1.82 4.52 -10.21
N PRO A 206 1.67 4.92 -11.49
CA PRO A 206 1.11 4.04 -12.52
C PRO A 206 1.94 2.76 -12.72
N GLY A 207 3.27 2.88 -12.72
CA GLY A 207 4.18 1.75 -12.79
C GLY A 207 4.07 0.82 -11.59
N LEU A 208 3.98 1.40 -10.41
CA LEU A 208 3.80 0.70 -9.15
C LEU A 208 2.46 -0.06 -9.10
N ALA A 209 1.37 0.59 -9.48
CA ALA A 209 0.05 -0.04 -9.54
C ALA A 209 0.06 -1.26 -10.47
N LYS A 210 0.67 -1.13 -11.66
CA LYS A 210 0.82 -2.24 -12.61
C LYS A 210 1.63 -3.40 -12.03
N GLU A 211 2.75 -3.11 -11.36
CA GLU A 211 3.58 -4.13 -10.69
C GLU A 211 2.78 -4.87 -9.63
N LEU A 212 2.01 -4.13 -8.85
CA LEU A 212 1.15 -4.64 -7.78
C LEU A 212 -0.17 -5.22 -8.28
N ARG A 213 -0.51 -5.11 -9.59
CA ARG A 213 -1.81 -5.50 -10.17
C ARG A 213 -2.99 -4.80 -9.53
N LEU A 214 -2.80 -3.56 -9.24
CA LEU A 214 -3.82 -2.62 -8.87
C LEU A 214 -4.19 -1.76 -10.09
N GLU A 215 -5.41 -1.29 -10.14
CA GLU A 215 -5.80 -0.24 -11.09
C GLU A 215 -5.26 1.10 -10.58
N PHE A 216 -4.68 1.90 -11.48
CA PHE A 216 -4.20 3.22 -11.12
C PHE A 216 -5.30 4.27 -11.24
N GLY A 217 -5.35 5.17 -10.26
CA GLY A 217 -6.29 6.28 -10.22
C GLY A 217 -7.61 5.92 -9.51
N ILE A 218 -8.58 6.81 -9.63
CA ILE A 218 -9.86 6.75 -8.92
C ILE A 218 -10.93 5.93 -9.67
N GLY A 219 -10.58 5.34 -10.82
CA GLY A 219 -11.49 4.72 -11.79
C GLY A 219 -12.52 3.77 -11.23
N GLY A 220 -13.71 4.27 -10.93
CA GLY A 220 -14.79 3.49 -10.34
C GLY A 220 -14.80 3.51 -8.82
N TYR A 221 -13.95 4.33 -8.15
CA TYR A 221 -14.07 4.54 -6.72
C TYR A 221 -15.46 5.06 -6.38
N VAL A 222 -16.19 4.24 -5.68
CA VAL A 222 -17.43 4.62 -5.00
C VAL A 222 -17.18 4.27 -3.54
N GLY A 223 -16.98 5.26 -2.71
CA GLY A 223 -16.88 5.02 -1.28
C GLY A 223 -18.07 4.18 -0.83
N PRO A 224 -17.88 3.23 0.09
CA PRO A 224 -19.01 2.49 0.63
C PRO A 224 -20.02 3.49 1.20
N PRO A 225 -21.33 3.20 1.09
CA PRO A 225 -22.34 4.08 1.66
C PRO A 225 -22.04 4.26 3.14
N VAL A 226 -22.01 5.51 3.56
CA VAL A 226 -21.91 5.85 4.99
C VAL A 226 -23.26 5.49 5.60
N PRO A 227 -23.31 4.61 6.63
CA PRO A 227 -24.59 4.18 7.23
C PRO A 227 -25.36 5.35 7.81
#